data_f45c54716208bb7cf144dbd1b92a784c
#
_entry.id   f45c54716208bb7cf144dbd1b92a784c
#
_cell.length_a   1.000
_cell.length_b   1.000
_cell.length_c   1.000
_cell.angle_alpha   90.00
_cell.angle_beta   90.00
_cell.angle_gamma   90.00
#
_symmetry.space_group_name_H-M   'P 1'
#
loop_
_entity.id
_entity.type
_entity.pdbx_description
1 polymer ?
#
loop_
_entity_poly.entity_id
_entity_poly.type
_entity_poly.pdbx_seq_one_letter_code
_entity_poly.pdbx_strand_id
1 'polypeptide(L)'
;MKKRIVSLLLALVMVLSLVPATVWAAENHDGQVRVVVENTTYAKANGAAWDGTLVDKWVDLAPGSSMMDCIVSALGTYSQTGAESGYISEINGLSAGDGGAASGWMGTLNDWFTNVGFKDIKAGDKLFAGDTIRVMYTTNGYGADIGGDWNTQSDTSLAALSFSEGVLTPDFASDKTAYTLTLPQGVTGIRMTATASNKNNQVYLTADGTDYRRVETVPVHNGTVLTIRCGDTAAATEWSPAITPTTYTVTVSQEGDAPQGDLDVSFKGLHSAQLASLKLYDFADGVKGDRDLLANVTPEADGYKLMMNTKLPAGDYLVEGYNAEGQCNGSLVLTVKANQDNVFTLNRVYEIYATNDSYSWVEGTDYSIDVTVTAADGTDLQARPACPPPMAIPAPPACSWRAAVSASP
;
A
#
# COMPACT_ATOMS: atom_id res chain seq x y z
N MET A 1 23.31 -19.69 32.27
CA MET A 1 23.05 -19.95 30.82
C MET A 1 21.92 -19.11 30.25
N LYS A 2 20.74 -18.99 30.85
CA LYS A 2 19.59 -18.21 30.34
C LYS A 2 19.90 -16.73 30.01
N LYS A 3 20.65 -16.01 30.84
CA LYS A 3 21.02 -14.61 30.62
C LYS A 3 21.93 -14.38 29.39
N ARG A 4 22.80 -15.35 29.06
CA ARG A 4 23.69 -15.27 27.90
C ARG A 4 22.95 -15.55 26.59
N ILE A 5 21.92 -16.40 26.61
CA ILE A 5 21.07 -16.68 25.43
C ILE A 5 20.19 -15.47 25.10
N VAL A 6 19.62 -14.80 26.13
CA VAL A 6 18.83 -13.58 25.92
C VAL A 6 19.69 -12.43 25.37
N SER A 7 20.94 -12.30 25.86
CA SER A 7 21.87 -11.28 25.37
C SER A 7 22.30 -11.54 23.93
N LEU A 8 22.47 -12.82 23.54
CA LEU A 8 22.79 -13.20 22.16
C LEU A 8 21.61 -13.01 21.20
N LEU A 9 20.39 -13.29 21.65
CA LEU A 9 19.17 -13.03 20.90
C LEU A 9 18.93 -11.51 20.71
N LEU A 10 19.16 -10.70 21.75
CA LEU A 10 19.06 -9.24 21.64
C LEU A 10 20.11 -8.66 20.66
N ALA A 11 21.36 -9.18 20.72
CA ALA A 11 22.40 -8.78 19.78
C ALA A 11 22.08 -9.19 18.33
N LEU A 12 21.46 -10.36 18.13
CA LEU A 12 21.03 -10.82 16.83
C LEU A 12 19.90 -9.96 16.24
N VAL A 13 18.95 -9.55 17.09
CA VAL A 13 17.86 -8.64 16.69
C VAL A 13 18.40 -7.25 16.34
N MET A 14 19.38 -6.73 17.10
CA MET A 14 20.03 -5.44 16.78
C MET A 14 20.86 -5.51 15.50
N VAL A 15 21.50 -6.62 15.21
CA VAL A 15 22.28 -6.79 13.95
C VAL A 15 21.33 -6.88 12.75
N LEU A 16 20.17 -7.54 12.90
CA LEU A 16 19.15 -7.60 11.85
C LEU A 16 18.47 -6.24 11.60
N SER A 17 18.39 -5.36 12.61
CA SER A 17 17.85 -4.01 12.44
C SER A 17 18.85 -3.01 11.84
N LEU A 18 20.14 -3.36 11.79
CA LEU A 18 21.22 -2.56 11.18
C LEU A 18 21.57 -3.01 9.74
N VAL A 19 20.97 -4.08 9.24
CA VAL A 19 21.02 -4.36 7.82
C VAL A 19 20.21 -3.24 7.14
N PRO A 20 20.85 -2.33 6.36
CA PRO A 20 20.07 -1.40 5.58
C PRO A 20 19.11 -2.27 4.78
N ALA A 21 17.82 -1.98 4.84
CA ALA A 21 16.89 -2.50 3.86
C ALA A 21 17.49 -2.05 2.52
N THR A 22 18.26 -2.93 1.88
CA THR A 22 18.55 -2.76 0.48
C THR A 22 17.18 -2.77 -0.15
N VAL A 23 16.69 -1.57 -0.46
CA VAL A 23 15.60 -1.40 -1.38
C VAL A 23 16.13 -2.10 -2.63
N TRP A 24 15.74 -3.34 -2.81
CA TRP A 24 15.87 -4.01 -4.09
C TRP A 24 15.03 -3.12 -4.98
N ALA A 25 15.70 -2.26 -5.75
CA ALA A 25 15.03 -1.58 -6.85
C ALA A 25 14.37 -2.73 -7.60
N ALA A 26 13.04 -2.80 -7.55
CA ALA A 26 12.30 -3.79 -8.31
C ALA A 26 12.79 -3.58 -9.73
N GLU A 27 13.38 -4.64 -10.33
CA GLU A 27 13.83 -4.55 -11.71
C GLU A 27 12.64 -4.05 -12.51
N ASN A 28 12.85 -2.96 -13.24
CA ASN A 28 11.79 -2.38 -14.05
C ASN A 28 11.56 -3.28 -15.25
N HIS A 29 10.43 -3.98 -15.26
CA HIS A 29 9.99 -4.86 -16.34
C HIS A 29 8.93 -4.21 -17.22
N ASP A 30 8.98 -2.87 -17.34
CA ASP A 30 8.09 -2.14 -18.24
C ASP A 30 8.21 -2.67 -19.66
N GLY A 31 7.05 -2.97 -20.27
CA GLY A 31 7.01 -3.54 -21.61
C GLY A 31 7.39 -5.02 -21.71
N GLN A 32 7.59 -5.73 -20.61
CA GLN A 32 7.99 -7.14 -20.59
C GLN A 32 6.91 -8.05 -20.00
N VAL A 33 6.98 -9.34 -20.37
CA VAL A 33 6.21 -10.43 -19.75
C VAL A 33 7.18 -11.45 -19.18
N ARG A 34 6.81 -12.06 -18.05
CA ARG A 34 7.58 -13.15 -17.45
C ARG A 34 7.19 -14.46 -18.12
N VAL A 35 8.18 -15.26 -18.50
CA VAL A 35 7.96 -16.60 -19.06
C VAL A 35 8.67 -17.62 -18.18
N VAL A 36 7.90 -18.59 -17.70
CA VAL A 36 8.39 -19.74 -16.93
C VAL A 36 8.09 -21.01 -17.72
N VAL A 37 9.10 -21.85 -17.93
CA VAL A 37 8.96 -23.17 -18.57
C VAL A 37 9.45 -24.22 -17.60
N GLU A 38 8.60 -25.17 -17.24
CA GLU A 38 8.90 -26.12 -16.19
C GLU A 38 8.27 -27.50 -16.43
N ASN A 39 8.96 -28.51 -15.90
CA ASN A 39 8.49 -29.88 -15.76
C ASN A 39 8.60 -30.30 -14.30
N THR A 40 7.49 -30.29 -13.58
CA THR A 40 7.41 -30.67 -12.18
C THR A 40 6.68 -31.99 -11.96
N THR A 41 6.15 -32.58 -13.03
CA THR A 41 5.30 -33.78 -12.99
C THR A 41 5.98 -35.06 -13.46
N TYR A 42 6.98 -34.94 -14.33
CA TYR A 42 7.73 -36.07 -14.90
C TYR A 42 9.18 -35.96 -14.58
N ALA A 43 9.65 -36.72 -13.58
CA ALA A 43 11.03 -36.65 -13.09
C ALA A 43 12.01 -37.33 -14.02
N LYS A 44 13.26 -36.85 -14.07
CA LYS A 44 14.39 -37.53 -14.77
C LYS A 44 14.56 -38.98 -14.34
N ALA A 45 14.36 -39.26 -13.06
CA ALA A 45 14.41 -40.61 -12.52
C ALA A 45 13.41 -41.57 -13.17
N ASN A 46 12.34 -41.01 -13.77
CA ASN A 46 11.30 -41.76 -14.45
C ASN A 46 11.45 -41.74 -15.98
N GLY A 47 12.53 -41.13 -16.51
CA GLY A 47 12.86 -41.10 -17.92
C GLY A 47 12.73 -39.77 -18.64
N ALA A 48 12.34 -38.69 -17.94
CA ALA A 48 12.28 -37.35 -18.55
C ALA A 48 13.66 -36.88 -19.00
N ALA A 49 13.75 -36.18 -20.13
CA ALA A 49 14.97 -35.54 -20.60
C ALA A 49 15.53 -34.53 -19.58
N TRP A 50 14.62 -33.81 -18.91
CA TRP A 50 14.93 -32.87 -17.84
C TRP A 50 13.72 -32.73 -16.90
N ASP A 51 13.94 -32.18 -15.68
CA ASP A 51 12.92 -31.86 -14.70
C ASP A 51 13.25 -30.52 -13.99
N GLY A 52 12.30 -29.99 -13.27
CA GLY A 52 12.37 -28.66 -12.64
C GLY A 52 12.10 -27.51 -13.61
N THR A 53 12.65 -26.34 -13.31
CA THR A 53 12.48 -25.12 -14.11
C THR A 53 13.60 -25.00 -15.15
N LEU A 54 13.24 -24.96 -16.43
CA LEU A 54 14.16 -24.77 -17.56
C LEU A 54 14.40 -23.29 -17.85
N VAL A 55 13.35 -22.49 -17.81
CA VAL A 55 13.37 -21.05 -18.09
C VAL A 55 12.54 -20.33 -17.03
N ASP A 56 13.07 -19.23 -16.53
CA ASP A 56 12.35 -18.24 -15.73
C ASP A 56 12.97 -16.86 -16.00
N LYS A 57 12.39 -16.11 -16.91
CA LYS A 57 12.91 -14.80 -17.30
C LYS A 57 11.86 -13.88 -17.87
N TRP A 58 12.17 -12.60 -17.87
CA TRP A 58 11.39 -11.56 -18.53
C TRP A 58 11.83 -11.43 -20.00
N VAL A 59 10.86 -11.25 -20.89
CA VAL A 59 11.06 -11.02 -22.32
C VAL A 59 10.25 -9.83 -22.79
N ASP A 60 10.76 -9.10 -23.77
CA ASP A 60 10.08 -7.92 -24.32
C ASP A 60 8.77 -8.32 -25.00
N LEU A 61 7.72 -7.58 -24.71
CA LEU A 61 6.41 -7.71 -25.33
C LEU A 61 6.29 -6.74 -26.49
N ALA A 62 6.70 -7.16 -27.68
CA ALA A 62 6.54 -6.32 -28.86
C ALA A 62 5.06 -6.19 -29.26
N PRO A 63 4.64 -5.04 -29.83
CA PRO A 63 3.27 -4.87 -30.32
C PRO A 63 2.86 -5.98 -31.30
N GLY A 64 1.70 -6.60 -31.05
CA GLY A 64 1.18 -7.69 -31.85
C GLY A 64 1.78 -9.08 -31.61
N SER A 65 2.81 -9.20 -30.74
CA SER A 65 3.34 -10.50 -30.34
C SER A 65 2.27 -11.34 -29.66
N SER A 66 2.31 -12.65 -29.95
CA SER A 66 1.48 -13.62 -29.27
C SER A 66 2.18 -14.18 -28.02
N MET A 67 1.42 -14.83 -27.17
CA MET A 67 1.95 -15.63 -26.05
C MET A 67 2.97 -16.66 -26.57
N MET A 68 2.73 -17.27 -27.73
CA MET A 68 3.67 -18.19 -28.38
C MET A 68 5.01 -17.52 -28.72
N ASP A 69 4.96 -16.30 -29.29
CA ASP A 69 6.17 -15.57 -29.66
C ASP A 69 7.03 -15.25 -28.40
N CYS A 70 6.38 -14.91 -27.30
CA CYS A 70 7.06 -14.69 -26.01
C CYS A 70 7.70 -15.99 -25.47
N ILE A 71 7.00 -17.13 -25.59
CA ILE A 71 7.53 -18.43 -25.17
C ILE A 71 8.77 -18.79 -25.99
N VAL A 72 8.70 -18.66 -27.34
CA VAL A 72 9.83 -18.96 -28.22
C VAL A 72 11.00 -18.02 -27.95
N SER A 73 10.74 -16.73 -27.75
CA SER A 73 11.77 -15.76 -27.35
C SER A 73 12.44 -16.14 -26.02
N ALA A 74 11.65 -16.61 -25.07
CA ALA A 74 12.14 -17.03 -23.77
C ALA A 74 12.99 -18.31 -23.84
N LEU A 75 12.61 -19.27 -24.65
CA LEU A 75 13.37 -20.50 -24.87
C LEU A 75 14.77 -20.22 -25.44
N GLY A 76 14.90 -19.22 -26.33
CA GLY A 76 16.19 -18.80 -26.86
C GLY A 76 16.91 -19.90 -27.59
N THR A 77 17.97 -20.51 -26.98
CA THR A 77 18.76 -21.59 -27.58
C THR A 77 18.22 -22.97 -27.28
N TYR A 78 17.26 -23.14 -26.42
CA TYR A 78 16.62 -24.44 -26.18
C TYR A 78 15.79 -24.85 -27.40
N SER A 79 15.89 -26.14 -27.78
CA SER A 79 15.09 -26.66 -28.87
C SER A 79 13.59 -26.64 -28.54
N GLN A 80 12.79 -26.43 -29.53
CA GLN A 80 11.35 -26.62 -29.46
C GLN A 80 10.80 -27.08 -30.82
N THR A 81 9.70 -27.80 -30.79
CA THR A 81 8.98 -28.26 -31.97
C THR A 81 7.50 -27.91 -31.85
N GLY A 82 6.91 -27.44 -32.92
CA GLY A 82 5.47 -27.24 -33.04
C GLY A 82 4.97 -25.83 -32.76
N ALA A 83 5.81 -24.89 -32.31
CA ALA A 83 5.38 -23.52 -32.07
C ALA A 83 4.76 -22.84 -33.32
N GLU A 84 5.31 -23.11 -34.50
CA GLU A 84 4.80 -22.60 -35.78
C GLU A 84 3.41 -23.14 -36.15
N SER A 85 3.02 -24.31 -35.65
CA SER A 85 1.69 -24.90 -35.81
C SER A 85 0.68 -24.44 -34.74
N GLY A 86 1.17 -23.76 -33.69
CA GLY A 86 0.33 -23.26 -32.60
C GLY A 86 0.26 -24.17 -31.36
N TYR A 87 0.91 -25.33 -31.40
CA TYR A 87 1.04 -26.23 -30.26
C TYR A 87 2.51 -26.71 -30.14
N ILE A 88 3.10 -26.49 -28.99
CA ILE A 88 4.45 -26.95 -28.68
C ILE A 88 4.37 -28.44 -28.32
N SER A 89 4.95 -29.29 -29.14
CA SER A 89 4.97 -30.74 -28.93
C SER A 89 6.26 -31.26 -28.27
N GLU A 90 7.32 -30.45 -28.28
CA GLU A 90 8.61 -30.81 -27.64
C GLU A 90 9.33 -29.55 -27.16
N ILE A 91 9.93 -29.61 -25.97
CA ILE A 91 10.87 -28.60 -25.45
C ILE A 91 12.11 -29.29 -24.90
N ASN A 92 13.28 -28.95 -25.47
CA ASN A 92 14.59 -29.37 -25.02
C ASN A 92 14.69 -30.93 -24.82
N GLY A 93 14.14 -31.67 -25.79
CA GLY A 93 14.16 -33.13 -25.82
C GLY A 93 13.08 -33.82 -24.98
N LEU A 94 12.17 -33.08 -24.36
CA LEU A 94 11.01 -33.63 -23.66
C LEU A 94 9.75 -33.43 -24.54
N SER A 95 9.25 -34.55 -25.07
CA SER A 95 8.14 -34.56 -26.02
C SER A 95 6.80 -34.84 -25.32
N ALA A 96 5.74 -34.35 -25.94
CA ALA A 96 4.38 -34.81 -25.63
C ALA A 96 4.32 -36.36 -25.85
N GLY A 97 3.75 -37.07 -24.87
CA GLY A 97 3.73 -38.53 -24.90
C GLY A 97 4.85 -39.24 -24.10
N ASP A 98 5.97 -38.57 -23.79
CA ASP A 98 7.10 -39.19 -23.07
C ASP A 98 6.68 -39.62 -21.65
N GLY A 99 5.86 -38.85 -20.96
CA GLY A 99 5.31 -39.18 -19.64
C GLY A 99 4.05 -40.05 -19.66
N GLY A 100 3.70 -40.59 -20.83
CA GLY A 100 2.48 -41.37 -21.04
C GLY A 100 1.57 -40.81 -22.12
N ALA A 101 0.64 -41.59 -22.63
CA ALA A 101 -0.21 -41.21 -23.78
C ALA A 101 -1.00 -39.89 -23.62
N ALA A 102 -1.27 -39.49 -22.38
CA ALA A 102 -1.99 -38.27 -22.06
C ALA A 102 -1.06 -37.12 -21.60
N SER A 103 0.27 -37.30 -21.72
CA SER A 103 1.24 -36.26 -21.33
C SER A 103 1.49 -35.24 -22.44
N GLY A 104 1.85 -34.03 -22.06
CA GLY A 104 2.13 -32.96 -23.00
C GLY A 104 2.35 -31.60 -22.35
N TRP A 105 2.41 -30.58 -23.18
CA TRP A 105 2.66 -29.22 -22.76
C TRP A 105 1.37 -28.42 -22.66
N MET A 106 1.17 -27.75 -21.54
CA MET A 106 0.06 -26.83 -21.29
C MET A 106 0.58 -25.47 -20.78
N GLY A 107 -0.21 -24.44 -20.91
CA GLY A 107 0.20 -23.12 -20.45
C GLY A 107 -0.92 -22.33 -19.80
N THR A 108 -0.51 -21.51 -18.84
CA THR A 108 -1.37 -20.54 -18.17
C THR A 108 -0.91 -19.12 -18.46
N LEU A 109 -1.87 -18.20 -18.43
CA LEU A 109 -1.64 -16.77 -18.36
C LEU A 109 -2.11 -16.29 -16.98
N ASN A 110 -1.18 -15.78 -16.20
CA ASN A 110 -1.46 -15.36 -14.82
C ASN A 110 -2.18 -16.46 -14.02
N ASP A 111 -1.66 -17.68 -14.13
CA ASP A 111 -2.14 -18.87 -13.42
C ASP A 111 -3.53 -19.37 -13.83
N TRP A 112 -4.04 -18.95 -14.98
CA TRP A 112 -5.27 -19.42 -15.57
C TRP A 112 -5.01 -20.15 -16.90
N PHE A 113 -5.54 -21.37 -17.07
CA PHE A 113 -5.54 -22.09 -18.35
C PHE A 113 -6.43 -21.39 -19.36
N THR A 114 -5.84 -20.91 -20.44
CA THR A 114 -6.46 -19.92 -21.32
C THR A 114 -7.56 -20.45 -22.24
N ASN A 115 -7.81 -21.72 -22.33
CA ASN A 115 -8.81 -22.35 -23.21
C ASN A 115 -8.73 -21.94 -24.71
N VAL A 116 -7.71 -21.18 -25.09
CA VAL A 116 -7.41 -20.76 -26.46
C VAL A 116 -5.93 -21.01 -26.77
N GLY A 117 -5.59 -21.14 -28.04
CA GLY A 117 -4.21 -21.38 -28.46
C GLY A 117 -3.28 -20.24 -28.10
N PHE A 118 -2.02 -20.55 -27.82
CA PHE A 118 -1.03 -19.53 -27.44
C PHE A 118 -0.81 -18.46 -28.51
N LYS A 119 -1.12 -18.75 -29.77
CA LYS A 119 -1.08 -17.77 -30.87
C LYS A 119 -2.25 -16.79 -30.87
N ASP A 120 -3.34 -17.14 -30.21
CA ASP A 120 -4.57 -16.35 -30.18
C ASP A 120 -4.60 -15.35 -29.01
N ILE A 121 -3.61 -15.45 -28.10
CA ILE A 121 -3.42 -14.51 -27.00
C ILE A 121 -2.36 -13.52 -27.43
N LYS A 122 -2.78 -12.27 -27.72
CA LYS A 122 -1.94 -11.25 -28.34
C LYS A 122 -1.75 -10.02 -27.47
N ALA A 123 -0.59 -9.40 -27.63
CA ALA A 123 -0.26 -8.12 -27.01
C ALA A 123 -1.29 -7.03 -27.35
N GLY A 124 -1.79 -6.34 -26.33
CA GLY A 124 -2.79 -5.29 -26.45
C GLY A 124 -4.25 -5.77 -26.50
N ASP A 125 -4.50 -7.09 -26.54
CA ASP A 125 -5.82 -7.69 -26.42
C ASP A 125 -5.95 -8.44 -25.08
N LYS A 126 -5.25 -9.59 -24.94
CA LYS A 126 -5.30 -10.44 -23.76
C LYS A 126 -3.96 -10.58 -23.03
N LEU A 127 -2.88 -10.16 -23.67
CA LEU A 127 -1.51 -10.22 -23.15
C LEU A 127 -0.97 -8.80 -22.95
N PHE A 128 -0.48 -8.53 -21.78
CA PHE A 128 -0.02 -7.20 -21.38
C PHE A 128 1.30 -7.27 -20.63
N ALA A 129 2.02 -6.16 -20.60
CA ALA A 129 3.23 -6.04 -19.78
C ALA A 129 2.92 -6.35 -18.31
N GLY A 130 3.85 -7.07 -17.66
CA GLY A 130 3.70 -7.55 -16.31
C GLY A 130 3.03 -8.92 -16.18
N ASP A 131 2.39 -9.43 -17.24
CA ASP A 131 1.79 -10.77 -17.23
C ASP A 131 2.84 -11.88 -17.06
N THR A 132 2.42 -13.00 -16.47
CA THR A 132 3.23 -14.21 -16.35
C THR A 132 2.66 -15.32 -17.22
N ILE A 133 3.45 -15.78 -18.15
CA ILE A 133 3.21 -16.96 -18.98
C ILE A 133 3.93 -18.13 -18.34
N ARG A 134 3.21 -19.19 -18.00
CA ARG A 134 3.80 -20.42 -17.46
C ARG A 134 3.48 -21.59 -18.36
N VAL A 135 4.50 -22.25 -18.86
CA VAL A 135 4.41 -23.46 -19.71
C VAL A 135 4.84 -24.66 -18.88
N MET A 136 3.95 -25.60 -18.73
CA MET A 136 4.11 -26.73 -17.81
C MET A 136 3.93 -28.06 -18.56
N TYR A 137 4.75 -29.04 -18.19
CA TYR A 137 4.54 -30.42 -18.64
C TYR A 137 3.52 -31.10 -17.73
N THR A 138 2.52 -31.76 -18.32
CA THR A 138 1.54 -32.57 -17.59
C THR A 138 1.69 -34.03 -17.98
N THR A 139 1.52 -34.96 -17.03
CA THR A 139 1.42 -36.38 -17.26
C THR A 139 -0.02 -36.88 -17.25
N ASN A 140 -0.93 -36.00 -16.87
CA ASN A 140 -2.36 -36.26 -16.87
C ASN A 140 -3.04 -35.36 -17.91
N GLY A 141 -3.59 -35.92 -18.96
CA GLY A 141 -4.30 -35.18 -20.00
C GLY A 141 -5.26 -34.16 -19.37
N TYR A 142 -5.23 -32.93 -19.93
CA TYR A 142 -6.00 -31.79 -19.42
C TYR A 142 -5.45 -31.09 -18.17
N GLY A 143 -4.26 -31.50 -17.64
CA GLY A 143 -3.54 -30.75 -16.62
C GLY A 143 -4.04 -30.90 -15.19
N ALA A 144 -4.71 -32.00 -14.83
CA ALA A 144 -5.16 -32.22 -13.46
C ALA A 144 -4.01 -32.24 -12.44
N ASP A 145 -2.82 -32.72 -12.84
CA ASP A 145 -1.60 -32.78 -12.03
C ASP A 145 -0.87 -31.44 -11.92
N ILE A 146 -1.26 -30.44 -12.69
CA ILE A 146 -0.71 -29.06 -12.66
C ILE A 146 -1.78 -27.99 -12.28
N GLY A 147 -2.89 -28.44 -11.73
CA GLY A 147 -3.93 -27.58 -11.14
C GLY A 147 -5.11 -27.25 -12.04
N GLY A 148 -5.29 -27.92 -13.17
CA GLY A 148 -6.45 -27.79 -14.03
C GLY A 148 -7.18 -29.12 -14.21
N ASP A 149 -8.34 -29.30 -13.63
CA ASP A 149 -9.16 -30.51 -13.77
C ASP A 149 -10.58 -30.15 -14.21
N TRP A 150 -10.97 -30.59 -15.40
CA TRP A 150 -12.31 -30.35 -15.93
C TRP A 150 -13.41 -31.00 -15.10
N ASN A 151 -13.12 -32.10 -14.38
CA ASN A 151 -14.07 -32.78 -13.53
C ASN A 151 -14.39 -31.97 -12.25
N THR A 152 -13.49 -31.10 -11.82
CA THR A 152 -13.63 -30.28 -10.62
C THR A 152 -13.73 -28.78 -10.95
N GLN A 153 -14.04 -28.42 -12.21
CA GLN A 153 -14.14 -27.02 -12.62
C GLN A 153 -15.23 -26.22 -11.87
N SER A 154 -16.22 -26.92 -11.31
CA SER A 154 -17.24 -26.32 -10.44
C SER A 154 -16.69 -25.84 -9.08
N ASP A 155 -15.47 -26.25 -8.71
CA ASP A 155 -14.74 -25.65 -7.57
C ASP A 155 -14.18 -24.30 -7.99
N THR A 156 -14.90 -23.25 -7.70
CA THR A 156 -14.55 -21.85 -7.97
C THR A 156 -13.92 -21.16 -6.75
N SER A 157 -13.44 -21.94 -5.77
CA SER A 157 -12.73 -21.38 -4.62
C SER A 157 -11.32 -20.92 -5.03
N LEU A 158 -10.74 -20.03 -4.21
CA LEU A 158 -9.32 -19.70 -4.28
C LEU A 158 -8.51 -20.66 -3.41
N ALA A 159 -7.35 -21.11 -3.90
CA ALA A 159 -6.35 -21.83 -3.11
C ALA A 159 -5.45 -20.87 -2.33
N ALA A 160 -5.22 -19.66 -2.85
CA ALA A 160 -4.40 -18.64 -2.21
C ALA A 160 -4.86 -17.24 -2.58
N LEU A 161 -4.71 -16.31 -1.63
CA LEU A 161 -4.93 -14.87 -1.81
C LEU A 161 -3.93 -14.12 -0.94
N SER A 162 -3.19 -13.20 -1.55
CA SER A 162 -2.26 -12.30 -0.87
C SER A 162 -2.16 -10.97 -1.59
N PHE A 163 -1.57 -9.99 -0.92
CA PHE A 163 -1.34 -8.64 -1.46
C PHE A 163 0.12 -8.24 -1.27
N SER A 164 0.61 -7.33 -2.10
CA SER A 164 2.00 -6.85 -2.03
C SER A 164 2.33 -6.13 -0.72
N GLU A 165 1.32 -5.55 -0.09
CA GLU A 165 1.43 -4.78 1.15
C GLU A 165 0.27 -5.12 2.08
N GLY A 166 0.49 -4.96 3.39
CA GLY A 166 -0.54 -5.09 4.40
C GLY A 166 -0.71 -6.48 4.99
N VAL A 167 -1.66 -6.58 5.90
CA VAL A 167 -2.02 -7.82 6.62
C VAL A 167 -3.48 -8.14 6.36
N LEU A 168 -3.75 -9.32 5.83
CA LEU A 168 -5.10 -9.82 5.59
C LEU A 168 -5.67 -10.42 6.89
N THR A 169 -6.85 -10.00 7.27
CA THR A 169 -7.54 -10.48 8.48
C THR A 169 -8.99 -10.90 8.14
N PRO A 170 -9.42 -12.09 8.53
CA PRO A 170 -8.62 -13.18 9.10
C PRO A 170 -7.60 -13.70 8.08
N ASP A 171 -6.68 -14.59 8.51
CA ASP A 171 -5.81 -15.31 7.58
C ASP A 171 -6.65 -15.99 6.51
N PHE A 172 -6.09 -16.02 5.28
CA PHE A 172 -6.82 -16.56 4.15
C PHE A 172 -7.20 -18.04 4.37
N ALA A 173 -8.46 -18.33 4.10
CA ALA A 173 -9.02 -19.69 4.02
C ALA A 173 -10.04 -19.75 2.86
N SER A 174 -10.01 -20.82 2.08
CA SER A 174 -10.81 -20.97 0.85
C SER A 174 -12.32 -20.89 1.06
N ASP A 175 -12.79 -21.24 2.25
CA ASP A 175 -14.20 -21.23 2.67
C ASP A 175 -14.67 -19.87 3.23
N LYS A 176 -13.75 -18.92 3.41
CA LYS A 176 -14.07 -17.55 3.86
C LYS A 176 -14.08 -16.60 2.66
N THR A 177 -15.08 -15.74 2.63
CA THR A 177 -15.28 -14.83 1.49
C THR A 177 -15.24 -13.35 1.86
N ALA A 178 -15.02 -13.02 3.15
CA ALA A 178 -14.95 -11.65 3.62
C ALA A 178 -13.69 -11.42 4.46
N TYR A 179 -12.94 -10.37 4.11
CA TYR A 179 -11.66 -10.05 4.71
C TYR A 179 -11.51 -8.54 4.91
N THR A 180 -10.60 -8.17 5.80
CA THR A 180 -10.04 -6.82 5.91
C THR A 180 -8.55 -6.88 5.56
N LEU A 181 -8.09 -5.99 4.69
CA LEU A 181 -6.68 -5.77 4.41
C LEU A 181 -6.22 -4.51 5.15
N THR A 182 -5.45 -4.68 6.20
CA THR A 182 -4.87 -3.55 6.94
C THR A 182 -3.56 -3.14 6.30
N LEU A 183 -3.51 -1.93 5.76
CA LEU A 183 -2.34 -1.35 5.10
C LEU A 183 -1.63 -0.37 6.03
N PRO A 184 -0.29 -0.24 5.93
CA PRO A 184 0.44 0.87 6.52
C PRO A 184 -0.06 2.22 6.00
N GLN A 185 0.07 3.26 6.81
CA GLN A 185 -0.27 4.63 6.41
C GLN A 185 0.52 5.05 5.15
N GLY A 186 -0.15 5.71 4.22
CA GLY A 186 0.47 6.25 3.01
C GLY A 186 0.62 5.26 1.85
N VAL A 187 0.20 4.00 2.01
CA VAL A 187 0.13 3.06 0.88
C VAL A 187 -1.07 3.42 0.00
N THR A 188 -0.81 3.88 -1.22
CA THR A 188 -1.85 4.31 -2.18
C THR A 188 -2.11 3.31 -3.29
N GLY A 189 -1.37 2.21 -3.35
CA GLY A 189 -1.54 1.18 -4.37
C GLY A 189 -1.00 -0.17 -3.92
N ILE A 190 -1.70 -1.23 -4.32
CA ILE A 190 -1.35 -2.63 -4.01
C ILE A 190 -1.44 -3.50 -5.26
N ARG A 191 -0.77 -4.65 -5.23
CA ARG A 191 -0.93 -5.72 -6.21
C ARG A 191 -1.51 -6.94 -5.53
N MET A 192 -2.44 -7.60 -6.21
CA MET A 192 -3.05 -8.84 -5.76
C MET A 192 -2.34 -10.05 -6.37
N THR A 193 -2.11 -11.08 -5.56
CA THR A 193 -1.78 -12.43 -6.01
C THR A 193 -2.89 -13.37 -5.55
N ALA A 194 -3.54 -14.03 -6.50
CA ALA A 194 -4.60 -14.99 -6.22
C ALA A 194 -4.43 -16.22 -7.11
N THR A 195 -4.64 -17.39 -6.55
CA THR A 195 -4.60 -18.67 -7.26
C THR A 195 -5.94 -19.37 -7.09
N ALA A 196 -6.59 -19.71 -8.20
CA ALA A 196 -7.80 -20.53 -8.16
C ALA A 196 -7.46 -21.95 -7.72
N SER A 197 -8.34 -22.61 -6.95
CA SER A 197 -8.20 -24.01 -6.61
C SER A 197 -8.19 -24.90 -7.85
N ASN A 198 -8.98 -24.53 -8.86
CA ASN A 198 -8.94 -25.09 -10.19
C ASN A 198 -8.58 -23.99 -11.20
N LYS A 199 -7.40 -24.10 -11.83
CA LYS A 199 -6.85 -23.09 -12.76
C LYS A 199 -7.64 -22.97 -14.08
N ASN A 200 -8.62 -23.82 -14.34
CA ASN A 200 -9.58 -23.60 -15.42
C ASN A 200 -10.52 -22.43 -15.12
N ASN A 201 -10.62 -22.00 -13.84
CA ASN A 201 -11.38 -20.84 -13.42
C ASN A 201 -10.54 -19.56 -13.45
N GLN A 202 -10.98 -18.58 -14.21
CA GLN A 202 -10.32 -17.27 -14.25
C GLN A 202 -10.66 -16.45 -12.99
N VAL A 203 -9.68 -15.69 -12.49
CA VAL A 203 -9.86 -14.80 -11.36
C VAL A 203 -9.94 -13.36 -11.87
N TYR A 204 -10.97 -12.65 -11.47
CA TYR A 204 -11.24 -11.24 -11.79
C TYR A 204 -11.11 -10.38 -10.55
N LEU A 205 -10.71 -9.14 -10.74
CA LEU A 205 -10.55 -8.15 -9.67
C LEU A 205 -11.24 -6.86 -10.03
N THR A 206 -12.09 -6.36 -9.14
CA THR A 206 -12.61 -5.00 -9.19
C THR A 206 -12.27 -4.26 -7.89
N ALA A 207 -12.04 -2.96 -7.98
CA ALA A 207 -11.91 -2.07 -6.82
C ALA A 207 -12.92 -0.93 -6.99
N ASP A 208 -13.78 -0.75 -6.00
CA ASP A 208 -14.85 0.26 -6.01
C ASP A 208 -15.64 0.28 -7.34
N GLY A 209 -15.88 -0.92 -7.91
CA GLY A 209 -16.61 -1.11 -9.15
C GLY A 209 -15.82 -0.91 -10.45
N THR A 210 -14.53 -0.61 -10.36
CA THR A 210 -13.63 -0.53 -11.53
C THR A 210 -12.87 -1.83 -11.71
N ASP A 211 -12.84 -2.35 -12.93
CA ASP A 211 -12.12 -3.60 -13.26
C ASP A 211 -10.62 -3.36 -13.38
N TYR A 212 -9.84 -4.27 -12.80
CA TYR A 212 -8.38 -4.27 -12.88
C TYR A 212 -7.88 -5.62 -13.36
N ARG A 213 -6.79 -5.61 -14.14
CA ARG A 213 -6.07 -6.85 -14.45
C ARG A 213 -5.32 -7.33 -13.21
N ARG A 214 -5.13 -8.64 -13.09
CA ARG A 214 -4.49 -9.26 -11.92
C ARG A 214 -3.08 -8.74 -11.60
N VAL A 215 -2.37 -8.27 -12.61
CA VAL A 215 -0.97 -7.79 -12.49
C VAL A 215 -0.87 -6.28 -12.30
N GLU A 216 -1.98 -5.56 -12.37
CA GLU A 216 -2.00 -4.11 -12.20
C GLU A 216 -1.84 -3.71 -10.73
N THR A 217 -1.27 -2.53 -10.55
CA THR A 217 -1.32 -1.86 -9.26
C THR A 217 -2.70 -1.22 -9.12
N VAL A 218 -3.44 -1.67 -8.13
CA VAL A 218 -4.78 -1.18 -7.81
C VAL A 218 -4.63 0.01 -6.87
N PRO A 219 -5.13 1.20 -7.23
CA PRO A 219 -5.16 2.32 -6.31
C PRO A 219 -6.09 2.00 -5.14
N VAL A 220 -5.64 2.31 -3.94
CA VAL A 220 -6.38 2.02 -2.71
C VAL A 220 -6.33 3.20 -1.75
N HIS A 221 -7.39 3.33 -0.99
CA HIS A 221 -7.52 4.23 0.15
C HIS A 221 -8.28 3.51 1.27
N ASN A 222 -8.36 4.14 2.43
CA ASN A 222 -9.17 3.60 3.51
C ASN A 222 -10.64 3.47 3.08
N GLY A 223 -11.22 2.28 3.26
CA GLY A 223 -12.58 1.96 2.84
C GLY A 223 -12.72 1.42 1.41
N THR A 224 -11.66 1.38 0.59
CA THR A 224 -11.70 0.72 -0.73
C THR A 224 -12.20 -0.72 -0.59
N VAL A 225 -13.14 -1.11 -1.43
CA VAL A 225 -13.69 -2.45 -1.48
C VAL A 225 -13.18 -3.18 -2.72
N LEU A 226 -12.35 -4.21 -2.49
CA LEU A 226 -11.89 -5.12 -3.52
C LEU A 226 -12.88 -6.27 -3.64
N THR A 227 -13.37 -6.52 -4.83
CA THR A 227 -14.20 -7.69 -5.16
C THR A 227 -13.41 -8.62 -6.05
N ILE A 228 -13.20 -9.85 -5.60
CA ILE A 228 -12.42 -10.86 -6.30
C ILE A 228 -13.37 -12.00 -6.66
N ARG A 229 -13.61 -12.21 -7.95
CA ARG A 229 -14.49 -13.24 -8.45
C ARG A 229 -13.67 -14.34 -9.12
N CYS A 230 -13.87 -15.57 -8.70
CA CYS A 230 -13.25 -16.76 -9.28
C CYS A 230 -14.28 -17.55 -10.07
N GLY A 231 -13.99 -17.82 -11.33
CA GLY A 231 -14.84 -18.55 -12.26
C GLY A 231 -15.87 -17.70 -12.99
N ASP A 232 -16.44 -18.27 -14.02
CA ASP A 232 -17.55 -17.72 -14.81
C ASP A 232 -18.80 -18.59 -14.65
N THR A 233 -19.97 -17.96 -14.70
CA THR A 233 -21.24 -18.68 -14.66
C THR A 233 -21.39 -19.56 -15.89
N ALA A 234 -21.60 -20.84 -15.69
CA ALA A 234 -21.90 -21.77 -16.75
C ALA A 234 -23.06 -22.70 -16.36
N ALA A 235 -23.95 -22.97 -17.34
CA ALA A 235 -24.98 -23.95 -17.15
C ALA A 235 -24.41 -25.39 -17.20
N ALA A 236 -25.02 -26.31 -16.48
CA ALA A 236 -24.66 -27.72 -16.58
C ALA A 236 -24.83 -28.23 -18.01
N THR A 237 -23.90 -29.07 -18.43
CA THR A 237 -23.95 -29.82 -19.70
C THR A 237 -23.96 -31.31 -19.41
N GLU A 238 -24.04 -32.14 -20.46
CA GLU A 238 -23.92 -33.59 -20.29
C GLU A 238 -22.60 -34.04 -19.65
N TRP A 239 -21.53 -33.21 -19.84
CA TRP A 239 -20.16 -33.55 -19.49
C TRP A 239 -19.58 -32.67 -18.36
N SER A 240 -20.31 -31.64 -17.93
CA SER A 240 -19.80 -30.66 -16.96
C SER A 240 -20.91 -30.18 -16.01
N PRO A 241 -20.68 -30.13 -14.70
CA PRO A 241 -21.64 -29.54 -13.76
C PRO A 241 -21.82 -28.05 -14.04
N ALA A 242 -22.88 -27.46 -13.51
CA ALA A 242 -23.05 -26.01 -13.51
C ALA A 242 -21.93 -25.34 -12.70
N ILE A 243 -21.45 -24.19 -13.19
CA ILE A 243 -20.43 -23.39 -12.51
C ILE A 243 -21.11 -22.14 -11.96
N THR A 244 -20.93 -21.91 -10.67
CA THR A 244 -21.32 -20.68 -9.99
C THR A 244 -20.06 -20.01 -9.44
N PRO A 245 -19.74 -18.78 -9.84
CA PRO A 245 -18.56 -18.09 -9.38
C PRO A 245 -18.58 -17.87 -7.86
N THR A 246 -17.43 -18.01 -7.23
CA THR A 246 -17.22 -17.59 -5.85
C THR A 246 -16.70 -16.15 -5.83
N THR A 247 -17.29 -15.33 -4.96
CA THR A 247 -16.90 -13.92 -4.80
C THR A 247 -16.33 -13.69 -3.41
N TYR A 248 -15.13 -13.12 -3.37
CA TYR A 248 -14.46 -12.70 -2.16
C TYR A 248 -14.48 -11.18 -2.08
N THR A 249 -14.72 -10.65 -0.89
CA THR A 249 -14.72 -9.21 -0.63
C THR A 249 -13.60 -8.89 0.35
N VAL A 250 -12.76 -7.93 0.01
CA VAL A 250 -11.69 -7.44 0.88
C VAL A 250 -11.88 -5.94 1.07
N THR A 251 -12.14 -5.51 2.29
CA THR A 251 -12.22 -4.10 2.64
C THR A 251 -10.84 -3.62 3.08
N VAL A 252 -10.35 -2.57 2.47
CA VAL A 252 -9.08 -1.94 2.84
C VAL A 252 -9.28 -1.07 4.07
N SER A 253 -8.40 -1.24 5.06
CA SER A 253 -8.25 -0.37 6.23
C SER A 253 -6.81 0.11 6.28
N GLN A 254 -6.58 1.40 6.49
CA GLN A 254 -5.22 1.93 6.63
C GLN A 254 -4.91 2.21 8.09
N GLU A 255 -3.69 1.83 8.53
CA GLU A 255 -3.21 2.16 9.87
C GLU A 255 -3.11 3.67 9.99
N GLY A 256 -3.73 4.22 11.04
CA GLY A 256 -3.74 5.65 11.31
C GLY A 256 -4.86 6.43 10.64
N ASP A 257 -5.59 5.83 9.68
CA ASP A 257 -6.83 6.43 9.21
C ASP A 257 -7.98 6.09 10.15
N ALA A 258 -8.71 7.12 10.55
CA ALA A 258 -9.96 6.91 11.27
C ALA A 258 -10.92 6.10 10.38
N PRO A 259 -11.78 5.22 10.95
CA PRO A 259 -13.00 4.84 10.25
C PRO A 259 -13.67 6.13 9.77
N GLN A 260 -14.25 6.11 8.55
CA GLN A 260 -14.94 7.27 7.98
C GLN A 260 -16.04 7.75 8.96
N GLY A 261 -15.67 8.63 9.84
CA GLY A 261 -16.50 9.24 10.88
C GLY A 261 -15.69 10.33 11.54
N ASP A 262 -16.33 11.43 11.79
CA ASP A 262 -15.73 12.53 12.52
C ASP A 262 -15.33 12.06 13.92
N LEU A 263 -14.07 12.25 14.26
CA LEU A 263 -13.51 11.96 15.58
C LEU A 263 -13.87 13.09 16.54
N ASP A 264 -14.11 12.76 17.78
CA ASP A 264 -14.28 13.76 18.82
C ASP A 264 -12.96 14.49 19.06
N VAL A 265 -12.97 15.82 18.90
CA VAL A 265 -11.80 16.69 19.06
C VAL A 265 -12.14 17.78 20.06
N SER A 266 -11.28 17.94 21.05
CA SER A 266 -11.41 18.96 22.08
C SER A 266 -10.21 19.90 22.07
N PHE A 267 -10.48 21.19 22.00
CA PHE A 267 -9.50 22.25 22.22
C PHE A 267 -9.70 22.84 23.58
N LYS A 268 -8.63 22.95 24.36
CA LYS A 268 -8.61 23.54 25.72
C LYS A 268 -7.56 24.62 25.76
N GLY A 269 -7.88 25.77 26.31
CA GLY A 269 -6.96 26.87 26.46
C GLY A 269 -7.28 27.76 27.63
N LEU A 270 -6.38 28.69 27.95
CA LEU A 270 -6.64 29.74 28.92
C LEU A 270 -7.29 30.94 28.21
N HIS A 271 -8.56 31.19 28.52
CA HIS A 271 -9.26 32.37 28.00
C HIS A 271 -8.62 33.64 28.59
N SER A 272 -8.18 34.52 27.73
CA SER A 272 -7.55 35.80 28.13
C SER A 272 -7.75 36.83 27.02
N ALA A 273 -7.41 38.07 27.29
CA ALA A 273 -7.40 39.12 26.28
C ALA A 273 -6.53 38.76 25.06
N GLN A 274 -5.56 37.85 25.23
CA GLN A 274 -4.62 37.41 24.17
C GLN A 274 -5.08 36.13 23.46
N LEU A 275 -5.97 35.34 24.06
CA LEU A 275 -6.61 34.19 23.44
C LEU A 275 -8.12 34.26 23.73
N ALA A 276 -8.84 34.99 22.91
CA ALA A 276 -10.27 35.21 23.04
C ALA A 276 -11.07 34.25 22.13
N SER A 277 -10.51 33.82 21.01
CA SER A 277 -11.16 32.88 20.09
C SER A 277 -10.14 32.02 19.32
N LEU A 278 -10.64 30.96 18.75
CA LEU A 278 -9.87 30.02 17.91
C LEU A 278 -10.53 29.90 16.54
N LYS A 279 -9.70 29.73 15.52
CA LYS A 279 -10.13 29.27 14.20
C LYS A 279 -9.34 28.04 13.80
N LEU A 280 -9.95 27.17 13.03
CA LEU A 280 -9.35 25.90 12.60
C LEU A 280 -9.54 25.75 11.10
N TYR A 281 -8.52 25.29 10.43
CA TYR A 281 -8.47 25.10 8.99
C TYR A 281 -7.88 23.74 8.67
N ASP A 282 -8.34 23.12 7.58
CA ASP A 282 -7.62 22.00 6.99
C ASP A 282 -6.19 22.42 6.63
N PHE A 283 -5.23 21.53 6.78
CA PHE A 283 -3.83 21.81 6.47
C PHE A 283 -3.21 20.65 5.71
N ALA A 284 -3.16 20.77 4.39
CA ALA A 284 -2.63 19.74 3.51
C ALA A 284 -1.43 20.28 2.71
N ASP A 285 -0.37 19.51 2.62
CA ASP A 285 0.85 19.84 1.87
C ASP A 285 1.46 21.23 2.21
N GLY A 286 1.32 21.64 3.47
CA GLY A 286 1.79 22.94 3.93
C GLY A 286 0.87 24.11 3.56
N VAL A 287 -0.31 23.83 3.04
CA VAL A 287 -1.28 24.85 2.60
C VAL A 287 -2.47 24.89 3.55
N LYS A 288 -2.80 26.09 4.02
CA LYS A 288 -3.99 26.36 4.83
C LYS A 288 -5.24 26.39 3.95
N GLY A 289 -6.29 25.66 4.37
CA GLY A 289 -7.62 25.74 3.76
C GLY A 289 -8.32 27.08 3.97
N ASP A 290 -9.32 27.36 3.17
CA ASP A 290 -10.03 28.63 3.17
C ASP A 290 -11.16 28.70 4.22
N ARG A 291 -11.65 27.56 4.71
CA ARG A 291 -12.82 27.48 5.57
C ARG A 291 -12.42 27.32 7.03
N ASP A 292 -12.96 28.21 7.88
CA ASP A 292 -12.89 28.04 9.34
C ASP A 292 -13.87 26.94 9.80
N LEU A 293 -13.32 25.82 10.25
CA LEU A 293 -14.06 24.62 10.67
C LEU A 293 -14.73 24.82 12.06
N LEU A 294 -14.30 25.84 12.82
CA LEU A 294 -14.90 26.20 14.11
C LEU A 294 -15.90 27.36 14.02
N ALA A 295 -16.19 27.89 12.84
CA ALA A 295 -17.06 29.05 12.66
C ALA A 295 -18.46 28.91 13.32
N ASN A 296 -18.96 27.68 13.43
CA ASN A 296 -20.28 27.37 14.03
C ASN A 296 -20.15 26.65 15.39
N VAL A 297 -18.96 26.60 15.96
CA VAL A 297 -18.74 25.97 17.27
C VAL A 297 -18.83 27.05 18.34
N THR A 298 -19.76 26.86 19.26
CA THR A 298 -19.89 27.79 20.38
C THR A 298 -18.86 27.43 21.45
N PRO A 299 -17.93 28.33 21.79
CA PRO A 299 -16.98 28.07 22.85
C PRO A 299 -17.69 28.00 24.20
N GLU A 300 -17.31 27.02 24.99
CA GLU A 300 -17.64 26.98 26.41
C GLU A 300 -16.54 27.70 27.18
N ALA A 301 -16.93 28.73 27.92
CA ALA A 301 -16.00 29.47 28.77
C ALA A 301 -16.40 29.36 30.23
N ASP A 302 -15.48 28.82 31.04
CA ASP A 302 -15.61 28.84 32.49
C ASP A 302 -14.47 29.72 33.05
N GLY A 303 -14.79 31.00 33.23
CA GLY A 303 -13.84 31.99 33.72
C GLY A 303 -12.59 32.12 32.84
N TYR A 304 -11.53 31.44 33.21
CA TYR A 304 -10.23 31.49 32.51
C TYR A 304 -10.02 30.35 31.50
N LYS A 305 -11.00 29.49 31.28
CA LYS A 305 -10.85 28.34 30.40
C LYS A 305 -11.68 28.54 29.14
N LEU A 306 -11.05 28.39 28.01
CA LEU A 306 -11.69 28.28 26.70
C LEU A 306 -11.74 26.80 26.30
N MET A 307 -12.93 26.28 26.05
CA MET A 307 -13.12 24.90 25.57
C MET A 307 -13.97 24.93 24.29
N MET A 308 -13.51 24.21 23.27
CA MET A 308 -14.27 24.02 22.04
C MET A 308 -14.23 22.53 21.69
N ASN A 309 -15.40 21.96 21.49
CA ASN A 309 -15.55 20.56 21.11
C ASN A 309 -16.14 20.49 19.70
N THR A 310 -15.57 19.67 18.86
CA THR A 310 -16.04 19.46 17.48
C THR A 310 -15.79 18.03 17.05
N LYS A 311 -16.22 17.69 15.84
CA LYS A 311 -15.94 16.41 15.21
C LYS A 311 -15.20 16.66 13.91
N LEU A 312 -14.08 15.97 13.72
CA LEU A 312 -13.21 16.14 12.57
C LEU A 312 -12.74 14.77 12.04
N PRO A 313 -12.57 14.61 10.74
CA PRO A 313 -11.81 13.49 10.17
C PRO A 313 -10.38 13.44 10.73
N ALA A 314 -9.72 12.31 10.61
CA ALA A 314 -8.29 12.24 10.85
C ALA A 314 -7.54 13.08 9.80
N GLY A 315 -6.51 13.80 10.21
CA GLY A 315 -5.75 14.66 9.30
C GLY A 315 -4.99 15.76 10.03
N ASP A 316 -4.27 16.54 9.26
CA ASP A 316 -3.55 17.71 9.75
C ASP A 316 -4.41 18.96 9.64
N TYR A 317 -4.35 19.77 10.70
CA TYR A 317 -5.13 21.00 10.83
C TYR A 317 -4.26 22.15 11.33
N LEU A 318 -4.54 23.35 10.86
CA LEU A 318 -3.94 24.58 11.38
C LEU A 318 -4.92 25.25 12.33
N VAL A 319 -4.57 25.35 13.61
CA VAL A 319 -5.33 26.16 14.58
C VAL A 319 -4.69 27.53 14.71
N GLU A 320 -5.49 28.57 14.67
CA GLU A 320 -5.08 29.97 14.90
C GLU A 320 -5.80 30.51 16.13
N GLY A 321 -5.04 31.12 17.03
CA GLY A 321 -5.53 31.82 18.19
C GLY A 321 -5.64 33.32 17.93
N TYR A 322 -6.75 33.93 18.36
CA TYR A 322 -7.04 35.35 18.16
C TYR A 322 -7.23 36.05 19.50
N ASN A 323 -6.72 37.27 19.60
CA ASN A 323 -6.93 38.16 20.76
C ASN A 323 -8.32 38.79 20.74
N ALA A 324 -8.61 39.55 21.77
CA ALA A 324 -9.92 40.25 21.91
C ALA A 324 -10.16 41.28 20.81
N GLU A 325 -9.11 41.83 20.19
CA GLU A 325 -9.16 42.76 19.08
C GLU A 325 -9.32 42.07 17.73
N GLY A 326 -9.35 40.72 17.70
CA GLY A 326 -9.51 39.95 16.48
C GLY A 326 -8.20 39.76 15.67
N GLN A 327 -7.08 40.04 16.28
CA GLN A 327 -5.76 39.81 15.63
C GLN A 327 -5.26 38.41 15.93
N CYS A 328 -4.69 37.74 14.93
CA CYS A 328 -4.07 36.43 15.11
C CYS A 328 -2.82 36.57 15.99
N ASN A 329 -2.82 35.85 17.10
CA ASN A 329 -1.77 35.92 18.13
C ASN A 329 -0.91 34.66 18.18
N GLY A 330 -1.14 33.71 17.28
CA GLY A 330 -0.34 32.52 17.10
C GLY A 330 -1.07 31.42 16.31
N SER A 331 -0.31 30.51 15.76
CA SER A 331 -0.84 29.34 15.05
C SER A 331 -0.05 28.09 15.40
N LEU A 332 -0.70 26.94 15.29
CA LEU A 332 -0.11 25.62 15.53
C LEU A 332 -0.71 24.62 14.54
N VAL A 333 0.15 23.81 13.95
CA VAL A 333 -0.30 22.62 13.20
C VAL A 333 -0.48 21.46 14.18
N LEU A 334 -1.61 20.81 14.10
CA LEU A 334 -1.94 19.63 14.91
C LEU A 334 -2.45 18.50 14.02
N THR A 335 -2.30 17.27 14.48
CA THR A 335 -2.76 16.08 13.78
C THR A 335 -3.85 15.40 14.59
N VAL A 336 -5.03 15.26 14.00
CA VAL A 336 -6.14 14.45 14.53
C VAL A 336 -5.94 13.01 14.11
N LYS A 337 -5.91 12.08 15.06
CA LYS A 337 -5.63 10.67 14.81
C LYS A 337 -6.74 9.78 15.33
N ALA A 338 -6.98 8.67 14.61
CA ALA A 338 -7.86 7.60 15.07
C ALA A 338 -7.30 6.89 16.32
N ASN A 339 -8.20 6.28 17.07
CA ASN A 339 -7.87 5.41 18.20
C ASN A 339 -7.07 6.07 19.33
N GLN A 340 -7.13 7.38 19.42
CA GLN A 340 -6.57 8.15 20.55
C GLN A 340 -7.47 9.32 20.93
N ASP A 341 -7.30 9.83 22.14
CA ASP A 341 -7.97 11.04 22.58
C ASP A 341 -7.38 12.25 21.87
N ASN A 342 -8.17 12.94 21.05
CA ASN A 342 -7.75 14.15 20.36
C ASN A 342 -8.07 15.38 21.23
N VAL A 343 -7.34 15.53 22.32
CA VAL A 343 -7.45 16.66 23.24
C VAL A 343 -6.22 17.54 23.11
N PHE A 344 -6.41 18.73 22.53
CA PHE A 344 -5.33 19.68 22.30
C PHE A 344 -5.39 20.79 23.34
N THR A 345 -4.35 20.91 24.13
CA THR A 345 -4.20 21.99 25.11
C THR A 345 -3.40 23.12 24.48
N LEU A 346 -4.07 24.24 24.23
CA LEU A 346 -3.47 25.43 23.67
C LEU A 346 -2.97 26.27 24.84
N ASN A 347 -1.76 26.01 25.26
CA ASN A 347 -1.12 26.83 26.28
C ASN A 347 -0.65 28.14 25.63
N ARG A 348 -0.88 29.22 26.32
CA ARG A 348 -0.29 30.49 25.95
C ARG A 348 1.21 30.29 25.75
N VAL A 349 1.74 30.81 24.65
CA VAL A 349 3.18 31.01 24.54
C VAL A 349 3.56 31.98 25.64
N TYR A 350 4.37 31.51 26.55
CA TYR A 350 4.80 32.34 27.68
C TYR A 350 5.58 33.54 27.15
N GLU A 351 5.20 34.74 27.57
CA GLU A 351 6.11 35.87 27.51
C GLU A 351 7.29 35.53 28.43
N ILE A 352 8.43 35.28 27.84
CA ILE A 352 9.66 35.05 28.61
C ILE A 352 10.18 36.45 28.96
N TYR A 353 9.96 36.84 30.18
CA TYR A 353 10.63 38.01 30.72
C TYR A 353 12.06 37.62 31.06
N ALA A 354 13.01 38.29 30.46
CA ALA A 354 14.38 38.24 30.96
C ALA A 354 14.40 38.82 32.38
N THR A 355 14.87 38.04 33.32
CA THR A 355 14.94 38.45 34.73
C THR A 355 16.02 39.51 35.00
N ASN A 356 16.83 39.85 33.98
CA ASN A 356 17.87 40.86 34.06
C ASN A 356 17.52 42.03 33.12
N ASP A 357 17.45 43.20 33.68
CA ASP A 357 17.13 44.47 32.98
C ASP A 357 18.26 45.04 32.12
N SER A 358 19.43 44.44 32.11
CA SER A 358 20.55 44.93 31.31
C SER A 358 21.47 43.83 30.81
N TYR A 359 21.75 43.85 29.53
CA TYR A 359 22.81 43.09 28.87
C TYR A 359 23.87 44.03 28.34
N SER A 360 25.12 43.70 28.58
CA SER A 360 26.25 44.45 28.01
C SER A 360 26.62 43.79 26.68
N TRP A 361 26.47 44.53 25.61
CA TRP A 361 26.91 44.13 24.27
C TRP A 361 28.21 44.83 23.94
N VAL A 362 29.13 44.12 23.32
CA VAL A 362 30.36 44.70 22.75
C VAL A 362 30.13 44.88 21.26
N GLU A 363 30.21 46.09 20.76
CA GLU A 363 30.05 46.42 19.36
C GLU A 363 31.08 45.67 18.52
N GLY A 364 30.64 45.06 17.41
CA GLY A 364 31.49 44.27 16.52
C GLY A 364 31.72 42.82 16.93
N THR A 365 31.02 42.31 17.93
CA THR A 365 31.05 40.89 18.33
C THR A 365 29.75 40.21 17.92
N ASP A 366 29.82 39.10 17.14
CA ASP A 366 28.68 38.28 16.82
C ASP A 366 28.30 37.41 18.04
N TYR A 367 27.08 37.57 18.51
CA TYR A 367 26.53 36.74 19.56
C TYR A 367 25.48 35.79 18.95
N SER A 368 25.62 34.51 19.19
CA SER A 368 24.56 33.51 18.92
C SER A 368 23.93 33.09 20.23
N ILE A 369 22.61 33.04 20.25
CA ILE A 369 21.85 32.56 21.41
C ILE A 369 21.07 31.37 20.92
N ASP A 370 21.39 30.18 21.45
CA ASP A 370 20.64 28.97 21.21
C ASP A 370 19.46 28.90 22.20
N VAL A 371 18.27 28.79 21.65
CA VAL A 371 17.06 28.73 22.43
C VAL A 371 16.36 27.41 22.20
N THR A 372 16.17 26.64 23.25
CA THR A 372 15.33 25.44 23.23
C THR A 372 14.04 25.75 23.97
N VAL A 373 12.90 25.64 23.28
CA VAL A 373 11.59 25.77 23.88
C VAL A 373 10.92 24.40 23.87
N THR A 374 10.70 23.85 25.04
CA THR A 374 9.97 22.61 25.23
C THR A 374 8.65 22.89 25.92
N ALA A 375 7.57 22.22 25.46
CA ALA A 375 6.32 22.21 26.18
C ALA A 375 6.47 21.46 27.52
N ALA A 376 5.54 21.67 28.43
CA ALA A 376 5.56 21.00 29.75
C ALA A 376 5.52 19.46 29.65
N ASP A 377 5.08 18.91 28.54
CA ASP A 377 5.08 17.48 28.22
C ASP A 377 6.38 16.99 27.56
N GLY A 378 7.39 17.87 27.38
CA GLY A 378 8.68 17.55 26.77
C GLY A 378 8.72 17.66 25.25
N THR A 379 7.66 18.11 24.60
CA THR A 379 7.62 18.31 23.13
C THR A 379 8.49 19.49 22.73
N ASP A 380 9.39 19.29 21.77
CA ASP A 380 10.20 20.37 21.17
C ASP A 380 9.34 21.28 20.31
N LEU A 381 9.22 22.53 20.67
CA LEU A 381 8.43 23.54 19.98
C LEU A 381 9.23 24.32 18.92
N GLN A 382 10.51 24.05 18.76
CA GLN A 382 11.37 24.77 17.78
C GLN A 382 11.22 24.27 16.32
N ALA A 383 10.71 23.06 16.11
CA ALA A 383 10.72 22.40 14.82
C ALA A 383 9.64 22.87 13.84
N ARG A 384 8.86 23.90 14.14
CA ARG A 384 7.72 24.31 13.31
C ARG A 384 7.78 25.75 12.87
N PRO A 385 7.52 26.04 11.58
CA PRO A 385 7.56 27.42 11.08
C PRO A 385 6.50 28.27 11.77
N ALA A 386 6.91 29.40 12.27
CA ALA A 386 6.02 30.48 12.65
C ALA A 386 5.21 30.93 11.43
N CYS A 387 4.01 31.46 11.66
CA CYS A 387 3.03 31.95 10.69
C CYS A 387 3.55 32.19 9.27
N PRO A 388 2.81 31.80 8.21
CA PRO A 388 3.11 32.26 6.87
C PRO A 388 3.07 33.79 6.84
N PRO A 389 3.94 34.43 6.05
CA PRO A 389 3.98 35.89 5.99
C PRO A 389 2.61 36.42 5.51
N PRO A 390 2.08 37.48 6.12
CA PRO A 390 0.87 38.11 5.63
C PRO A 390 1.12 38.66 4.22
N MET A 391 0.18 38.36 3.30
CA MET A 391 0.15 39.05 2.01
C MET A 391 0.11 40.54 2.24
N ALA A 392 0.99 41.25 1.54
CA ALA A 392 1.36 42.65 1.64
C ALA A 392 0.19 43.59 1.95
N ILE A 393 0.08 43.97 3.21
CA ILE A 393 -0.54 45.21 3.69
C ILE A 393 0.55 45.87 4.57
N PRO A 394 0.79 47.18 4.50
CA PRO A 394 1.88 47.82 5.25
C PRO A 394 1.68 47.55 6.75
N ALA A 395 2.63 46.90 7.34
CA ALA A 395 2.60 46.31 8.65
C ALA A 395 2.71 47.31 9.79
N PRO A 396 1.99 47.09 10.89
CA PRO A 396 2.52 47.33 12.22
C PRO A 396 3.58 46.23 12.53
N PRO A 397 4.50 46.44 13.48
CA PRO A 397 5.70 45.63 13.59
C PRO A 397 5.39 44.13 13.76
N ALA A 398 6.06 43.34 12.96
CA ALA A 398 5.94 41.94 12.85
C ALA A 398 6.00 41.22 14.20
N CYS A 399 5.01 40.35 14.46
CA CYS A 399 5.17 39.25 15.39
C CYS A 399 6.22 38.28 14.82
N SER A 400 7.46 38.54 15.04
CA SER A 400 8.51 37.54 14.91
C SER A 400 8.56 36.76 16.21
N TRP A 401 8.06 35.55 16.21
CA TRP A 401 8.38 34.61 17.27
C TRP A 401 9.86 34.24 17.13
N ARG A 402 10.70 34.99 17.79
CA ARG A 402 12.05 34.54 18.10
C ARG A 402 11.97 34.03 19.51
N ALA A 403 11.99 32.73 19.64
CA ALA A 403 12.25 32.10 20.89
C ALA A 403 13.57 32.59 21.42
N ALA A 404 13.60 33.00 22.63
CA ALA A 404 14.79 33.43 23.30
C ALA A 404 14.72 32.85 24.71
N VAL A 405 15.59 32.64 25.38
CA VAL A 405 16.97 32.79 25.72
C VAL A 405 17.19 31.99 26.98
N SER A 406 18.02 31.02 27.02
CA SER A 406 18.67 30.68 28.27
C SER A 406 20.10 31.22 28.18
N ALA A 407 20.37 32.25 28.87
CA ALA A 407 21.75 32.62 29.19
C ALA A 407 22.13 31.77 30.39
N SER A 408 23.02 30.82 30.20
CA SER A 408 23.79 30.29 31.32
C SER A 408 25.03 31.15 31.52
N PRO A 409 25.46 31.34 32.75
CA PRO A 409 26.55 32.28 33.11
C PRO A 409 27.89 31.88 32.51
#